data_aba45804916f43e764786fd58095a3aa
#
_entry.id   aba45804916f43e764786fd58095a3aa
#
_cell.length_a   1.000
_cell.length_b   1.000
_cell.length_c   1.000
_cell.angle_alpha   90.00
_cell.angle_beta   90.00
_cell.angle_gamma   90.00
#
_symmetry.space_group_name_H-M   'P 1'
#
loop_
_entity.id
_entity.type
_entity.pdbx_description
1 polymer ?
#
loop_
_entity_poly.entity_id
_entity_poly.type
_entity_poly.pdbx_seq_one_letter_code
_entity_poly.pdbx_strand_id
1 'polypeptide(L)'
;MPDQIKTDCLIVGAGPVGLFAVFELGILGINAEVIDNLDKIGGQCAELYPDKPIYDIPGLPECTGQSLIDNLLKQIEPFKTNFHLNQRVDSIKKIDDQWLAVTSTGTEILTPNIFIAGGVGSFEPRKPPIDGINKFENKGLSYSVINKDYYKDKKIVIFGGGDSALDWTVELAKIAKKIILVH
;
A
#
# COMPACT_ATOMS: atom_id res chain seq x y z
N MET A 1 -8.31 -27.58 -11.84
CA MET A 1 -7.28 -26.89 -11.05
C MET A 1 -7.24 -25.47 -11.55
N PRO A 2 -7.12 -24.44 -10.74
CA PRO A 2 -6.91 -23.11 -11.26
C PRO A 2 -5.64 -23.14 -12.14
N ASP A 3 -5.67 -22.45 -13.27
CA ASP A 3 -4.52 -22.40 -14.18
C ASP A 3 -3.36 -21.71 -13.44
N GLN A 4 -2.24 -22.45 -13.31
CA GLN A 4 -1.04 -21.93 -12.68
C GLN A 4 -0.41 -20.86 -13.60
N ILE A 5 -0.24 -19.65 -13.09
CA ILE A 5 0.39 -18.54 -13.81
C ILE A 5 1.91 -18.78 -13.83
N LYS A 6 2.51 -18.62 -15.01
CA LYS A 6 3.97 -18.68 -15.19
C LYS A 6 4.47 -17.33 -15.65
N THR A 7 5.50 -16.82 -14.97
CA THR A 7 6.10 -15.52 -15.28
C THR A 7 7.60 -15.56 -15.04
N ASP A 8 8.34 -14.60 -15.59
CA ASP A 8 9.78 -14.47 -15.39
C ASP A 8 10.10 -13.90 -14.00
N CYS A 9 9.21 -13.06 -13.49
CA CYS A 9 9.36 -12.43 -12.16
C CYS A 9 8.01 -12.21 -11.48
N LEU A 10 7.94 -12.50 -10.19
CA LEU A 10 6.84 -12.10 -9.30
C LEU A 10 7.27 -10.91 -8.45
N ILE A 11 6.46 -9.86 -8.44
CA ILE A 11 6.62 -8.71 -7.54
C ILE A 11 5.53 -8.77 -6.48
N VAL A 12 5.91 -8.78 -5.20
CA VAL A 12 4.99 -8.76 -4.07
C VAL A 12 4.94 -7.35 -3.51
N GLY A 13 3.85 -6.64 -3.78
CA GLY A 13 3.62 -5.25 -3.41
C GLY A 13 3.55 -4.31 -4.62
N ALA A 14 2.41 -3.62 -4.79
CA ALA A 14 2.16 -2.63 -5.84
C ALA A 14 2.36 -1.17 -5.37
N GLY A 15 3.23 -0.96 -4.37
CA GLY A 15 3.67 0.36 -3.94
C GLY A 15 4.73 0.96 -4.89
N PRO A 16 5.29 2.15 -4.59
CA PRO A 16 6.26 2.84 -5.45
C PRO A 16 7.44 1.96 -5.88
N VAL A 17 7.97 1.16 -4.96
CA VAL A 17 9.11 0.27 -5.23
C VAL A 17 8.72 -0.85 -6.19
N GLY A 18 7.54 -1.47 -6.00
CA GLY A 18 7.04 -2.50 -6.89
C GLY A 18 6.76 -1.97 -8.30
N LEU A 19 6.17 -0.78 -8.40
CA LEU A 19 5.93 -0.12 -9.69
C LEU A 19 7.25 0.22 -10.41
N PHE A 20 8.24 0.73 -9.69
CA PHE A 20 9.55 0.98 -10.28
C PHE A 20 10.26 -0.31 -10.71
N ALA A 21 10.09 -1.42 -9.96
CA ALA A 21 10.60 -2.71 -10.37
C ALA A 21 9.95 -3.20 -11.68
N VAL A 22 8.65 -2.96 -11.89
CA VAL A 22 7.97 -3.24 -13.17
C VAL A 22 8.66 -2.48 -14.31
N PHE A 23 8.99 -1.20 -14.11
CA PHE A 23 9.66 -0.38 -15.10
C PHE A 23 11.03 -0.97 -15.46
N GLU A 24 11.88 -1.26 -14.47
CA GLU A 24 13.22 -1.78 -14.69
C GLU A 24 13.21 -3.15 -15.38
N LEU A 25 12.32 -4.06 -14.96
CA LEU A 25 12.15 -5.35 -15.59
C LEU A 25 11.63 -5.21 -17.02
N GLY A 26 10.69 -4.29 -17.24
CA GLY A 26 10.13 -4.03 -18.57
C GLY A 26 11.16 -3.54 -19.58
N ILE A 27 12.09 -2.65 -19.19
CA ILE A 27 13.22 -2.21 -20.04
C ILE A 27 14.10 -3.39 -20.44
N LEU A 28 14.27 -4.38 -19.56
CA LEU A 28 15.05 -5.58 -19.82
C LEU A 28 14.29 -6.65 -20.61
N GLY A 29 13.01 -6.41 -20.94
CA GLY A 29 12.15 -7.38 -21.63
C GLY A 29 11.73 -8.56 -20.74
N ILE A 30 11.78 -8.40 -19.41
CA ILE A 30 11.38 -9.40 -18.43
C ILE A 30 9.91 -9.19 -18.06
N ASN A 31 9.08 -10.24 -18.20
CA ASN A 31 7.67 -10.16 -17.81
C ASN A 31 7.51 -10.30 -16.31
N ALA A 32 6.66 -9.45 -15.71
CA ALA A 32 6.36 -9.49 -14.31
C ALA A 32 4.86 -9.59 -14.05
N GLU A 33 4.51 -10.36 -13.01
CA GLU A 33 3.20 -10.36 -12.37
C GLU A 33 3.32 -9.65 -11.02
N VAL A 34 2.35 -8.82 -10.66
CA VAL A 34 2.36 -8.06 -9.40
C VAL A 34 1.19 -8.48 -8.52
N ILE A 35 1.47 -8.78 -7.26
CA ILE A 35 0.42 -9.10 -6.26
C ILE A 35 0.40 -8.01 -5.20
N ASP A 36 -0.80 -7.56 -4.83
CA ASP A 36 -0.99 -6.68 -3.67
C ASP A 36 -2.26 -7.07 -2.89
N ASN A 37 -2.18 -6.91 -1.57
CA ASN A 37 -3.30 -7.15 -0.67
C ASN A 37 -4.37 -6.06 -0.74
N LEU A 38 -4.03 -4.86 -1.18
CA LEU A 38 -4.97 -3.75 -1.34
C LEU A 38 -5.84 -3.95 -2.59
N ASP A 39 -6.96 -3.25 -2.61
CA ASP A 39 -7.91 -3.20 -3.73
C ASP A 39 -7.46 -2.21 -4.83
N LYS A 40 -6.38 -1.46 -4.59
CA LYS A 40 -5.83 -0.45 -5.50
C LYS A 40 -4.31 -0.46 -5.49
N ILE A 41 -3.73 0.02 -6.58
CA ILE A 41 -2.29 0.20 -6.74
C ILE A 41 -1.85 1.47 -6.00
N GLY A 42 -0.62 1.45 -5.43
CA GLY A 42 0.02 2.63 -4.84
C GLY A 42 0.57 2.42 -3.43
N GLY A 43 0.20 1.33 -2.77
CA GLY A 43 0.70 1.00 -1.43
C GLY A 43 0.45 2.12 -0.42
N GLN A 44 1.42 2.39 0.47
CA GLN A 44 1.29 3.42 1.50
C GLN A 44 1.00 4.81 0.96
N CYS A 45 1.58 5.17 -0.18
CA CYS A 45 1.42 6.50 -0.78
C CYS A 45 -0.04 6.80 -1.14
N ALA A 46 -0.74 5.82 -1.72
CA ALA A 46 -2.14 5.97 -2.08
C ALA A 46 -3.10 5.69 -0.91
N GLU A 47 -2.72 4.81 0.03
CA GLU A 47 -3.60 4.36 1.12
C GLU A 47 -3.55 5.27 2.35
N LEU A 48 -2.35 5.69 2.77
CA LEU A 48 -2.18 6.36 4.05
C LEU A 48 -2.04 7.89 3.94
N TYR A 49 -1.44 8.38 2.84
CA TYR A 49 -1.10 9.81 2.71
C TYR A 49 -1.11 10.31 1.25
N PRO A 50 -2.22 10.12 0.52
CA PRO A 50 -2.29 10.51 -0.90
C PRO A 50 -1.99 11.99 -1.13
N ASP A 51 -2.44 12.86 -0.23
CA ASP A 51 -2.29 14.33 -0.31
C ASP A 51 -1.08 14.88 0.45
N LYS A 52 -0.30 14.02 1.12
CA LYS A 52 0.87 14.46 1.88
C LYS A 52 2.01 14.82 0.92
N PRO A 53 2.66 16.01 1.06
CA PRO A 53 3.85 16.32 0.29
C PRO A 53 5.02 15.41 0.69
N ILE A 54 5.77 14.97 -0.31
CA ILE A 54 6.96 14.12 -0.21
C ILE A 54 8.12 14.91 -0.85
N TYR A 55 9.28 14.95 -0.21
CA TYR A 55 10.44 15.76 -0.61
C TYR A 55 11.69 14.93 -0.87
N ASP A 56 11.66 13.63 -0.62
CA ASP A 56 12.81 12.73 -0.62
C ASP A 56 12.84 11.76 -1.82
N ILE A 57 12.15 12.12 -2.90
CA ILE A 57 12.20 11.36 -4.16
C ILE A 57 13.26 11.96 -5.08
N PRO A 58 14.29 11.21 -5.48
CA PRO A 58 15.31 11.69 -6.39
C PRO A 58 14.74 12.26 -7.68
N GLY A 59 15.15 13.48 -8.03
CA GLY A 59 14.68 14.17 -9.23
C GLY A 59 13.32 14.85 -9.12
N LEU A 60 12.58 14.67 -8.01
CA LEU A 60 11.33 15.36 -7.72
C LEU A 60 11.49 16.20 -6.44
N PRO A 61 11.69 17.54 -6.54
CA PRO A 61 11.86 18.39 -5.36
C PRO A 61 10.68 18.35 -4.39
N GLU A 62 9.49 18.16 -4.93
CA GLU A 62 8.24 17.97 -4.19
C GLU A 62 7.23 17.22 -5.04
N CYS A 63 6.50 16.29 -4.45
CA CYS A 63 5.34 15.64 -5.03
C CYS A 63 4.37 15.21 -3.92
N THR A 64 3.11 14.91 -4.25
CA THR A 64 2.20 14.25 -3.31
C THR A 64 2.32 12.73 -3.44
N GLY A 65 1.86 11.99 -2.42
CA GLY A 65 1.81 10.53 -2.48
C GLY A 65 1.06 10.04 -3.71
N GLN A 66 -0.10 10.63 -4.02
CA GLN A 66 -0.89 10.25 -5.19
C GLN A 66 -0.18 10.62 -6.49
N SER A 67 0.39 11.83 -6.61
CA SER A 67 1.07 12.24 -7.84
C SER A 67 2.31 11.39 -8.17
N LEU A 68 3.00 10.89 -7.14
CA LEU A 68 4.08 9.93 -7.32
C LEU A 68 3.57 8.64 -7.97
N ILE A 69 2.47 8.09 -7.44
CA ILE A 69 1.87 6.86 -7.99
C ILE A 69 1.38 7.07 -9.43
N ASP A 70 0.71 8.18 -9.71
CA ASP A 70 0.23 8.50 -11.06
C ASP A 70 1.38 8.60 -12.07
N ASN A 71 2.51 9.17 -11.67
CA ASN A 71 3.71 9.25 -12.51
C ASN A 71 4.34 7.87 -12.76
N LEU A 72 4.44 7.03 -11.72
CA LEU A 72 4.95 5.67 -11.86
C LEU A 72 4.04 4.81 -12.75
N LEU A 73 2.72 4.95 -12.64
CA LEU A 73 1.77 4.25 -13.51
C LEU A 73 1.94 4.65 -14.98
N LYS A 74 2.12 5.95 -15.27
CA LYS A 74 2.45 6.42 -16.63
C LYS A 74 3.77 5.85 -17.13
N GLN A 75 4.76 5.74 -16.24
CA GLN A 75 6.08 5.23 -16.60
C GLN A 75 6.04 3.75 -17.00
N ILE A 76 5.17 2.95 -16.38
CA ILE A 76 5.03 1.53 -16.69
C ILE A 76 4.00 1.22 -17.78
N GLU A 77 3.22 2.19 -18.25
CA GLU A 77 2.18 2.01 -19.26
C GLU A 77 2.63 1.24 -20.52
N PRO A 78 3.87 1.42 -21.04
CA PRO A 78 4.35 0.66 -22.19
C PRO A 78 4.56 -0.84 -21.93
N PHE A 79 4.62 -1.27 -20.66
CA PHE A 79 4.93 -2.63 -20.29
C PHE A 79 3.67 -3.42 -19.92
N LYS A 80 3.55 -4.63 -20.46
CA LYS A 80 2.43 -5.52 -20.15
C LYS A 80 2.66 -6.17 -18.79
N THR A 81 1.96 -5.69 -17.78
CA THR A 81 2.02 -6.24 -16.41
C THR A 81 0.62 -6.47 -15.89
N ASN A 82 0.36 -7.65 -15.33
CA ASN A 82 -0.90 -7.94 -14.68
C ASN A 82 -0.78 -7.66 -13.17
N PHE A 83 -1.80 -7.02 -12.63
CA PHE A 83 -1.92 -6.74 -11.20
C PHE A 83 -3.02 -7.62 -10.58
N HIS A 84 -2.62 -8.44 -9.63
CA HIS A 84 -3.50 -9.29 -8.83
C HIS A 84 -3.76 -8.61 -7.49
N LEU A 85 -4.78 -7.75 -7.46
CA LEU A 85 -5.18 -6.99 -6.27
C LEU A 85 -6.10 -7.82 -5.36
N ASN A 86 -6.31 -7.34 -4.11
CA ASN A 86 -7.06 -8.04 -3.08
C ASN A 86 -6.54 -9.45 -2.78
N GLN A 87 -5.24 -9.68 -2.95
CA GLN A 87 -4.61 -10.97 -2.75
C GLN A 87 -3.31 -10.80 -1.95
N ARG A 88 -3.20 -11.52 -0.85
CA ARG A 88 -1.98 -11.61 -0.07
C ARG A 88 -1.20 -12.87 -0.47
N VAL A 89 0.11 -12.78 -0.60
CA VAL A 89 0.96 -13.96 -0.73
C VAL A 89 1.06 -14.63 0.65
N ASP A 90 0.49 -15.82 0.78
CA ASP A 90 0.44 -16.57 2.03
C ASP A 90 1.60 -17.55 2.18
N SER A 91 2.09 -18.08 1.05
CA SER A 91 3.23 -18.99 1.08
C SER A 91 4.10 -18.89 -0.16
N ILE A 92 5.39 -19.12 0.03
CA ILE A 92 6.39 -19.23 -1.03
C ILE A 92 7.17 -20.52 -0.78
N LYS A 93 7.25 -21.40 -1.79
CA LYS A 93 7.99 -22.66 -1.71
C LYS A 93 8.89 -22.80 -2.92
N LYS A 94 10.10 -23.29 -2.70
CA LYS A 94 11.02 -23.63 -3.78
C LYS A 94 10.64 -24.97 -4.37
N ILE A 95 10.49 -25.03 -5.69
CA ILE A 95 10.21 -26.26 -6.47
C ILE A 95 11.26 -26.27 -7.57
N ASP A 96 12.23 -27.19 -7.46
CA ASP A 96 13.43 -27.23 -8.31
C ASP A 96 14.15 -25.87 -8.37
N ASP A 97 14.29 -25.29 -9.54
CA ASP A 97 14.94 -23.99 -9.73
C ASP A 97 13.95 -22.80 -9.76
N GLN A 98 12.71 -23.05 -9.41
CA GLN A 98 11.64 -22.03 -9.40
C GLN A 98 11.01 -21.89 -8.02
N TRP A 99 10.23 -20.83 -7.87
CA TRP A 99 9.43 -20.54 -6.69
C TRP A 99 7.95 -20.64 -7.02
N LEU A 100 7.21 -21.37 -6.22
CA LEU A 100 5.75 -21.36 -6.23
C LEU A 100 5.25 -20.44 -5.13
N ALA A 101 4.59 -19.35 -5.52
CA ALA A 101 3.85 -18.48 -4.61
C ALA A 101 2.36 -18.83 -4.66
N VAL A 102 1.73 -18.91 -3.48
CA VAL A 102 0.29 -19.14 -3.34
C VAL A 102 -0.33 -18.00 -2.58
N THR A 103 -1.42 -17.45 -3.12
CA THR A 103 -2.13 -16.32 -2.52
C THR A 103 -3.29 -16.76 -1.63
N SER A 104 -3.82 -15.82 -0.85
CA SER A 104 -5.00 -15.99 0.00
C SER A 104 -6.27 -16.37 -0.76
N THR A 105 -6.33 -16.16 -2.06
CA THR A 105 -7.44 -16.54 -2.94
C THR A 105 -7.18 -17.87 -3.67
N GLY A 106 -6.01 -18.50 -3.42
CA GLY A 106 -5.62 -19.73 -4.07
C GLY A 106 -4.98 -19.56 -5.45
N THR A 107 -4.65 -18.33 -5.87
CA THR A 107 -3.88 -18.12 -7.10
C THR A 107 -2.47 -18.66 -6.91
N GLU A 108 -2.01 -19.47 -7.88
CA GLU A 108 -0.68 -20.06 -7.90
C GLU A 108 0.18 -19.38 -8.96
N ILE A 109 1.36 -18.90 -8.57
CA ILE A 109 2.33 -18.29 -9.51
C ILE A 109 3.67 -19.03 -9.40
N LEU A 110 4.13 -19.53 -10.54
CA LEU A 110 5.43 -20.20 -10.66
C LEU A 110 6.40 -19.26 -11.38
N THR A 111 7.55 -18.99 -10.76
CA THR A 111 8.51 -18.01 -11.24
C THR A 111 9.94 -18.34 -10.81
N PRO A 112 10.98 -18.06 -11.61
CA PRO A 112 12.37 -18.17 -11.15
C PRO A 112 12.80 -17.07 -10.19
N ASN A 113 12.12 -15.89 -10.20
CA ASN A 113 12.53 -14.72 -9.42
C ASN A 113 11.37 -14.09 -8.67
N ILE A 114 11.62 -13.66 -7.43
CA ILE A 114 10.64 -12.93 -6.62
C ILE A 114 11.27 -11.66 -6.08
N PHE A 115 10.61 -10.51 -6.27
CA PHE A 115 10.91 -9.24 -5.61
C PHE A 115 9.89 -9.02 -4.49
N ILE A 116 10.38 -8.88 -3.26
CA ILE A 116 9.54 -8.57 -2.11
C ILE A 116 9.60 -7.08 -1.85
N ALA A 117 8.53 -6.36 -2.24
CA ALA A 117 8.34 -4.93 -2.07
C ALA A 117 7.13 -4.62 -1.18
N GLY A 118 6.86 -5.46 -0.18
CA GLY A 118 5.64 -5.49 0.64
C GLY A 118 5.48 -4.33 1.64
N GLY A 119 6.43 -3.40 1.72
CA GLY A 119 6.35 -2.23 2.59
C GLY A 119 6.04 -2.58 4.04
N VAL A 120 4.97 -2.01 4.59
CA VAL A 120 4.50 -2.32 5.97
C VAL A 120 3.67 -3.62 6.06
N GLY A 121 3.58 -4.38 4.98
CA GLY A 121 2.79 -5.61 4.90
C GLY A 121 1.33 -5.34 4.51
N SER A 122 0.42 -6.20 4.98
CA SER A 122 -0.98 -6.20 4.56
C SER A 122 -1.87 -5.10 5.17
N PHE A 123 -1.30 -4.03 5.69
CA PHE A 123 -2.03 -2.89 6.28
C PHE A 123 -3.00 -3.26 7.41
N GLU A 124 -2.68 -4.28 8.17
CA GLU A 124 -3.46 -4.58 9.37
C GLU A 124 -3.20 -3.50 10.44
N PRO A 125 -4.22 -2.69 10.79
CA PRO A 125 -4.04 -1.63 11.77
C PRO A 125 -3.74 -2.21 13.15
N ARG A 126 -2.80 -1.58 13.88
CA ARG A 126 -2.60 -1.89 15.29
C ARG A 126 -3.81 -1.41 16.08
N LYS A 127 -4.61 -2.35 16.54
CA LYS A 127 -5.81 -2.04 17.31
C LYS A 127 -5.44 -1.75 18.77
N PRO A 128 -5.97 -0.67 19.38
CA PRO A 128 -5.82 -0.46 20.80
C PRO A 128 -6.43 -1.65 21.58
N PRO A 129 -5.84 -2.08 22.70
CA PRO A 129 -6.34 -3.19 23.52
C PRO A 129 -7.55 -2.74 24.36
N ILE A 130 -8.64 -2.35 23.69
CA ILE A 130 -9.87 -1.87 24.32
C ILE A 130 -11.01 -2.82 23.94
N ASP A 131 -11.66 -3.40 24.94
CA ASP A 131 -12.77 -4.32 24.73
C ASP A 131 -13.92 -3.64 23.96
N GLY A 132 -14.38 -4.32 22.92
CA GLY A 132 -15.51 -3.85 22.11
C GLY A 132 -15.19 -2.73 21.11
N ILE A 133 -13.93 -2.34 20.92
CA ILE A 133 -13.53 -1.26 20.01
C ILE A 133 -13.94 -1.53 18.56
N ASN A 134 -13.96 -2.80 18.14
CA ASN A 134 -14.33 -3.20 16.80
C ASN A 134 -15.75 -2.78 16.40
N LYS A 135 -16.63 -2.52 17.36
CA LYS A 135 -18.02 -2.04 17.12
C LYS A 135 -18.05 -0.63 16.52
N PHE A 136 -16.97 0.11 16.65
CA PHE A 136 -16.85 1.50 16.20
C PHE A 136 -16.07 1.63 14.90
N GLU A 137 -15.51 0.54 14.36
CA GLU A 137 -14.84 0.55 13.04
C GLU A 137 -15.82 1.03 11.97
N ASN A 138 -15.40 2.00 11.16
CA ASN A 138 -16.23 2.72 10.19
C ASN A 138 -17.46 3.44 10.78
N LYS A 139 -17.57 3.53 12.13
CA LYS A 139 -18.65 4.23 12.86
C LYS A 139 -18.07 5.24 13.86
N GLY A 140 -17.00 5.92 13.48
CA GLY A 140 -16.32 6.90 14.30
C GLY A 140 -14.89 6.52 14.71
N LEU A 141 -14.46 5.27 14.51
CA LEU A 141 -13.09 4.83 14.62
C LEU A 141 -12.51 4.64 13.22
N SER A 142 -11.40 5.32 12.95
CA SER A 142 -10.62 5.20 11.71
C SER A 142 -9.16 5.00 12.07
N TYR A 143 -8.45 4.19 11.28
CA TYR A 143 -7.02 3.94 11.45
C TYR A 143 -6.15 4.76 10.47
N SER A 144 -6.79 5.44 9.53
CA SER A 144 -6.17 6.34 8.56
C SER A 144 -7.06 7.54 8.28
N VAL A 145 -6.48 8.63 7.79
CA VAL A 145 -7.19 9.83 7.36
C VAL A 145 -7.16 9.88 5.83
N ILE A 146 -8.20 9.36 5.20
CA ILE A 146 -8.32 9.33 3.73
C ILE A 146 -8.87 10.66 3.19
N ASN A 147 -9.83 11.26 3.91
CA ASN A 147 -10.45 12.53 3.53
C ASN A 147 -10.47 13.47 4.73
N LYS A 148 -9.69 14.55 4.65
CA LYS A 148 -9.58 15.57 5.71
C LYS A 148 -10.92 16.28 5.97
N ASP A 149 -11.69 16.56 4.93
CA ASP A 149 -12.94 17.31 5.04
C ASP A 149 -14.01 16.59 5.88
N TYR A 150 -13.90 15.25 5.95
CA TYR A 150 -14.78 14.48 6.84
C TYR A 150 -14.66 14.92 8.30
N TYR A 151 -13.54 15.46 8.73
CA TYR A 151 -13.26 15.84 10.12
C TYR A 151 -13.56 17.31 10.43
N LYS A 152 -14.01 18.09 9.43
CA LYS A 152 -14.39 19.50 9.61
C LYS A 152 -15.47 19.64 10.68
N ASP A 153 -15.28 20.61 11.57
CA ASP A 153 -16.17 20.96 12.69
C ASP A 153 -16.46 19.82 13.69
N LYS A 154 -15.72 18.70 13.62
CA LYS A 154 -15.89 17.56 14.54
C LYS A 154 -14.98 17.65 15.75
N LYS A 155 -15.39 16.95 16.83
CA LYS A 155 -14.54 16.67 17.99
C LYS A 155 -13.81 15.36 17.71
N ILE A 156 -12.48 15.38 17.74
CA ILE A 156 -11.62 14.26 17.35
C ILE A 156 -10.72 13.90 18.54
N VAL A 157 -10.50 12.61 18.69
CA VAL A 157 -9.46 12.05 19.57
C VAL A 157 -8.48 11.29 18.69
N ILE A 158 -7.20 11.63 18.81
CA ILE A 158 -6.10 10.93 18.12
C ILE A 158 -5.34 10.15 19.18
N PHE A 159 -5.20 8.84 18.97
CA PHE A 159 -4.40 7.96 19.80
C PHE A 159 -3.07 7.66 19.13
N GLY A 160 -1.96 7.99 19.76
CA GLY A 160 -0.61 7.72 19.29
C GLY A 160 0.35 8.83 19.70
N GLY A 161 1.64 8.50 19.73
CA GLY A 161 2.72 9.42 20.10
C GLY A 161 3.85 9.49 19.07
N GLY A 162 3.67 8.88 17.89
CA GLY A 162 4.61 8.96 16.78
C GLY A 162 4.34 10.14 15.84
N ASP A 163 5.25 10.35 14.88
CA ASP A 163 5.20 11.46 13.91
C ASP A 163 3.85 11.57 13.20
N SER A 164 3.27 10.45 12.78
CA SER A 164 1.96 10.42 12.12
C SER A 164 0.83 11.00 12.99
N ALA A 165 0.84 10.72 14.30
CA ALA A 165 -0.17 11.25 15.21
C ALA A 165 -0.01 12.76 15.42
N LEU A 166 1.22 13.24 15.48
CA LEU A 166 1.55 14.66 15.60
C LEU A 166 1.19 15.40 14.30
N ASP A 167 1.60 14.89 13.15
CA ASP A 167 1.29 15.46 11.83
C ASP A 167 -0.22 15.63 11.65
N TRP A 168 -0.99 14.54 11.90
CA TRP A 168 -2.45 14.60 11.79
C TRP A 168 -3.09 15.51 12.83
N THR A 169 -2.52 15.61 14.04
CA THR A 169 -3.01 16.57 15.04
C THR A 169 -2.86 18.00 14.54
N VAL A 170 -1.71 18.35 13.97
CA VAL A 170 -1.44 19.71 13.44
C VAL A 170 -2.33 20.00 12.23
N GLU A 171 -2.43 19.06 11.30
CA GLU A 171 -3.23 19.25 10.08
C GLU A 171 -4.72 19.38 10.36
N LEU A 172 -5.28 18.48 11.18
CA LEU A 172 -6.71 18.49 11.48
C LEU A 172 -7.10 19.60 12.47
N ALA A 173 -6.16 20.16 13.26
CA ALA A 173 -6.44 21.30 14.13
C ALA A 173 -6.91 22.54 13.36
N LYS A 174 -6.56 22.64 12.08
CA LYS A 174 -6.96 23.76 11.20
C LYS A 174 -8.44 23.74 10.86
N ILE A 175 -9.10 22.57 10.93
CA ILE A 175 -10.47 22.37 10.44
C ILE A 175 -11.42 21.76 11.48
N ALA A 176 -10.91 21.03 12.45
CA ALA A 176 -11.72 20.37 13.47
C ALA A 176 -12.20 21.37 14.55
N LYS A 177 -13.36 21.12 15.13
CA LYS A 177 -13.88 21.91 16.26
C LYS A 177 -13.04 21.72 17.55
N LYS A 178 -12.52 20.54 17.78
CA LYS A 178 -11.68 20.19 18.94
C LYS A 178 -10.86 18.96 18.63
N ILE A 179 -9.58 18.97 19.01
CA ILE A 179 -8.70 17.80 18.96
C ILE A 179 -8.17 17.50 20.36
N ILE A 180 -8.08 16.22 20.66
CA ILE A 180 -7.39 15.69 21.84
C ILE A 180 -6.40 14.66 21.33
N LEU A 181 -5.12 14.85 21.61
CA LEU A 181 -4.07 13.86 21.39
C LEU A 181 -3.87 13.08 22.69
N VAL A 182 -3.88 11.76 22.60
CA VAL A 182 -3.66 10.83 23.71
C VAL A 182 -2.44 9.98 23.38
N HIS A 183 -1.47 10.00 24.29
CA HIS A 183 -0.22 9.26 24.18
C HIS A 183 0.00 8.42 25.45
#